data_eefa7671924d17b81bca9181d447daa7
#
_entry.id   eefa7671924d17b81bca9181d447daa7
#
_cell.length_a   1.000
_cell.length_b   1.000
_cell.length_c   1.000
_cell.angle_alpha   90.00
_cell.angle_beta   90.00
_cell.angle_gamma   90.00
#
_symmetry.space_group_name_H-M   'P 1'
#
loop_
_entity.id
_entity.type
_entity.pdbx_description
1 polymer ?
#
loop_
_entity_poly.entity_id
_entity_poly.type
_entity_poly.pdbx_seq_one_letter_code
_entity_poly.pdbx_strand_id
1 'polypeptide(L)'
;MQRCSVCNAVETLLVDTQITSRFLPLLAEALAGQCELRLDPTAREILGDDYPAATEEDWATEYNDTILAIRVVDGLEEALEHIRLYSTQHSEGIVTEDREEAERFLQLVDAAAVYHNASLRFTDGGVFGFGGELGISTQKLHARGPMGVEALVSYKYRVYGDGQIRSS
;
A
#
# COMPACT_ATOMS: atom_id res chain seq x y z
N MET A 1 -16.98 0.86 4.52
CA MET A 1 -15.99 -0.17 4.14
C MET A 1 -16.52 -1.01 3.01
N GLN A 2 -15.73 -1.18 1.93
CA GLN A 2 -16.24 -1.86 0.73
C GLN A 2 -16.01 -3.37 0.78
N ARG A 3 -14.80 -3.81 1.01
CA ARG A 3 -14.37 -5.20 0.99
C ARG A 3 -13.03 -5.34 1.72
N CYS A 4 -13.04 -5.88 2.93
CA CYS A 4 -11.84 -6.02 3.76
C CYS A 4 -11.02 -7.27 3.42
N SER A 5 -11.61 -8.29 2.76
CA SER A 5 -10.96 -9.55 2.39
C SER A 5 -10.28 -9.53 1.02
N VAL A 6 -9.81 -8.38 0.57
CA VAL A 6 -9.08 -8.24 -0.69
C VAL A 6 -7.66 -7.74 -0.43
N CYS A 7 -6.72 -8.19 -1.25
CA CYS A 7 -5.28 -7.97 -1.08
C CYS A 7 -4.83 -6.48 -1.10
N ASN A 8 -5.69 -5.56 -1.52
CA ASN A 8 -5.46 -4.11 -1.51
C ASN A 8 -6.31 -3.37 -0.46
N ALA A 9 -6.82 -4.08 0.55
CA ALA A 9 -7.45 -3.47 1.71
C ALA A 9 -6.40 -2.71 2.55
N VAL A 10 -6.83 -1.63 3.21
CA VAL A 10 -5.98 -0.92 4.19
C VAL A 10 -6.03 -1.68 5.51
N GLU A 11 -4.90 -2.09 6.03
CA GLU A 11 -4.76 -2.87 7.25
C GLU A 11 -3.99 -2.11 8.32
N THR A 12 -3.05 -1.26 7.90
CA THR A 12 -2.28 -0.37 8.77
C THR A 12 -2.38 1.07 8.29
N LEU A 13 -2.57 1.98 9.23
CA LEU A 13 -2.58 3.41 9.01
C LEU A 13 -1.49 4.08 9.85
N LEU A 14 -0.55 4.71 9.17
CA LEU A 14 0.49 5.54 9.79
C LEU A 14 0.00 6.99 9.82
N VAL A 15 0.03 7.62 10.98
CA VAL A 15 -0.46 8.99 11.18
C VAL A 15 0.67 9.86 11.69
N ASP A 16 0.96 10.94 10.98
CA ASP A 16 1.96 11.91 11.38
C ASP A 16 1.60 12.57 12.72
N THR A 17 2.57 12.69 13.63
CA THR A 17 2.41 13.31 14.96
C THR A 17 1.76 14.69 14.90
N GLN A 18 2.02 15.47 13.85
CA GLN A 18 1.53 16.85 13.72
C GLN A 18 0.01 16.93 13.54
N ILE A 19 -0.63 15.86 13.04
CA ILE A 19 -2.08 15.86 12.78
C ILE A 19 -2.87 14.94 13.71
N THR A 20 -2.23 14.09 14.50
CA THR A 20 -2.87 13.05 15.31
C THR A 20 -3.99 13.56 16.18
N SER A 21 -3.75 14.64 16.95
CA SER A 21 -4.74 15.19 17.90
C SER A 21 -6.03 15.66 17.23
N ARG A 22 -5.95 16.07 15.96
CA ARG A 22 -7.11 16.51 15.17
C ARG A 22 -7.71 15.37 14.37
N PHE A 23 -6.87 14.53 13.78
CA PHE A 23 -7.29 13.51 12.81
C PHE A 23 -7.86 12.26 13.49
N LEU A 24 -7.19 11.74 14.53
CA LEU A 24 -7.61 10.48 15.15
C LEU A 24 -9.03 10.49 15.72
N PRO A 25 -9.51 11.55 16.42
CA PRO A 25 -10.88 11.59 16.88
C PRO A 25 -11.91 11.56 15.74
N LEU A 26 -11.64 12.26 14.63
CA LEU A 26 -12.51 12.25 13.44
C LEU A 26 -12.55 10.87 12.78
N LEU A 27 -11.40 10.20 12.70
CA LEU A 27 -11.31 8.84 12.17
C LEU A 27 -12.08 7.86 13.04
N ALA A 28 -11.90 7.92 14.37
CA ALA A 28 -12.58 7.04 15.30
C ALA A 28 -14.11 7.23 15.25
N GLU A 29 -14.59 8.48 15.17
CA GLU A 29 -16.00 8.77 14.98
C GLU A 29 -16.54 8.21 13.66
N ALA A 30 -15.82 8.40 12.56
CA ALA A 30 -16.22 7.94 11.24
C ALA A 30 -16.28 6.40 11.12
N LEU A 31 -15.45 5.69 11.89
CA LEU A 31 -15.37 4.22 11.86
C LEU A 31 -16.10 3.54 13.02
N ALA A 32 -16.75 4.31 13.90
CA ALA A 32 -17.43 3.79 15.08
C ALA A 32 -18.48 2.72 14.72
N GLY A 33 -18.37 1.55 15.35
CA GLY A 33 -19.26 0.40 15.11
C GLY A 33 -19.08 -0.29 13.77
N GLN A 34 -18.09 0.12 12.96
CA GLN A 34 -17.84 -0.46 11.65
C GLN A 34 -16.46 -1.13 11.55
N CYS A 35 -15.51 -0.72 12.39
CA CYS A 35 -14.13 -1.19 12.36
C CYS A 35 -13.55 -1.27 13.76
N GLU A 36 -12.87 -2.36 14.08
CA GLU A 36 -12.02 -2.44 15.26
C GLU A 36 -10.73 -1.66 14.99
N LEU A 37 -10.40 -0.74 15.87
CA LEU A 37 -9.15 0.03 15.80
C LEU A 37 -8.17 -0.53 16.82
N ARG A 38 -6.99 -0.97 16.38
CA ARG A 38 -5.88 -1.38 17.23
C ARG A 38 -4.84 -0.28 17.24
N LEU A 39 -4.58 0.27 18.40
CA LEU A 39 -3.86 1.52 18.55
C LEU A 39 -2.49 1.31 19.17
N ASP A 40 -1.48 2.00 18.63
CA ASP A 40 -0.20 2.16 19.31
C ASP A 40 -0.34 2.98 20.60
N PRO A 41 0.67 3.03 21.49
CA PRO A 41 0.58 3.76 22.74
C PRO A 41 0.21 5.24 22.56
N THR A 42 0.76 5.93 21.56
CA THR A 42 0.53 7.35 21.32
C THR A 42 -0.92 7.62 20.85
N ALA A 43 -1.45 6.79 19.96
CA ALA A 43 -2.84 6.90 19.53
C ALA A 43 -3.81 6.61 20.70
N ARG A 44 -3.46 5.67 21.61
CA ARG A 44 -4.25 5.38 22.80
C ARG A 44 -4.26 6.53 23.81
N GLU A 45 -3.18 7.27 23.96
CA GLU A 45 -3.15 8.48 24.78
C GLU A 45 -4.17 9.54 24.31
N ILE A 46 -4.47 9.57 23.01
CA ILE A 46 -5.39 10.53 22.40
C ILE A 46 -6.84 10.02 22.42
N LEU A 47 -7.06 8.74 22.07
CA LEU A 47 -8.40 8.18 21.91
C LEU A 47 -8.95 7.48 23.16
N GLY A 48 -8.09 7.12 24.09
CA GLY A 48 -8.43 6.43 25.34
C GLY A 48 -8.13 4.93 25.32
N ASP A 49 -8.18 4.34 26.50
CA ASP A 49 -7.82 2.95 26.76
C ASP A 49 -8.90 1.92 26.39
N ASP A 50 -10.07 2.37 25.99
CA ASP A 50 -11.17 1.50 25.58
C ASP A 50 -10.89 0.77 24.25
N TYR A 51 -9.92 1.26 23.48
CA TYR A 51 -9.48 0.62 22.24
C TYR A 51 -8.40 -0.45 22.51
N PRO A 52 -8.43 -1.60 21.83
CA PRO A 52 -7.37 -2.59 21.88
C PRO A 52 -5.99 -1.98 21.57
N ALA A 53 -4.99 -2.40 22.33
CA ALA A 53 -3.61 -2.06 22.03
C ALA A 53 -3.13 -2.84 20.80
N ALA A 54 -2.48 -2.17 19.86
CA ALA A 54 -1.75 -2.82 18.80
C ALA A 54 -0.52 -3.54 19.37
N THR A 55 -0.22 -4.69 18.84
CA THR A 55 0.95 -5.50 19.14
C THR A 55 1.92 -5.49 17.97
N GLU A 56 3.12 -6.01 18.15
CA GLU A 56 4.10 -6.13 17.07
C GLU A 56 3.59 -6.98 15.89
N GLU A 57 2.77 -7.99 16.18
CA GLU A 57 2.14 -8.84 15.17
C GLU A 57 1.15 -8.08 14.28
N ASP A 58 0.47 -7.08 14.82
CA ASP A 58 -0.54 -6.32 14.07
C ASP A 58 0.04 -5.60 12.86
N TRP A 59 1.31 -5.18 12.93
CA TRP A 59 1.94 -4.42 11.85
C TRP A 59 2.18 -5.24 10.57
N ALA A 60 2.29 -6.56 10.69
CA ALA A 60 2.51 -7.47 9.56
C ALA A 60 1.29 -8.37 9.29
N THR A 61 0.17 -8.14 9.99
CA THR A 61 -1.01 -9.00 9.88
C THR A 61 -1.92 -8.55 8.77
N GLU A 62 -2.24 -9.48 7.88
CA GLU A 62 -3.32 -9.37 6.92
C GLU A 62 -4.62 -9.86 7.58
N TYR A 63 -5.44 -8.91 8.06
CA TYR A 63 -6.61 -9.24 8.90
C TYR A 63 -7.72 -9.96 8.14
N ASN A 64 -7.92 -9.65 6.88
CA ASN A 64 -9.07 -10.13 6.10
C ASN A 64 -10.44 -9.84 6.77
N ASP A 65 -10.46 -8.86 7.66
CA ASP A 65 -11.61 -8.46 8.47
C ASP A 65 -11.65 -6.93 8.62
N THR A 66 -12.67 -6.44 9.31
CA THR A 66 -12.87 -5.01 9.59
C THR A 66 -12.05 -4.57 10.81
N ILE A 67 -10.74 -4.71 10.69
CA ILE A 67 -9.74 -4.34 11.69
C ILE A 67 -8.73 -3.39 11.03
N LEU A 68 -8.31 -2.36 11.75
CA LEU A 68 -7.32 -1.38 11.30
C LEU A 68 -6.32 -1.13 12.43
N ALA A 69 -5.05 -1.41 12.17
CA ALA A 69 -3.96 -1.03 13.06
C ALA A 69 -3.57 0.43 12.80
N ILE A 70 -3.36 1.21 13.86
CA ILE A 70 -3.00 2.62 13.79
C ILE A 70 -1.70 2.85 14.56
N ARG A 71 -0.71 3.42 13.89
CA ARG A 71 0.54 3.84 14.47
C ARG A 71 0.81 5.31 14.21
N VAL A 72 1.22 6.03 15.24
CA VAL A 72 1.71 7.41 15.14
C VAL A 72 3.20 7.38 14.79
N VAL A 73 3.59 8.20 13.82
CA VAL A 73 4.97 8.29 13.33
C VAL A 73 5.45 9.74 13.32
N ASP A 74 6.74 9.95 13.50
CA ASP A 74 7.37 11.28 13.41
C ASP A 74 7.90 11.53 12.00
N GLY A 75 6.97 11.92 11.13
CA GLY A 75 7.25 12.28 9.75
C GLY A 75 7.50 11.12 8.80
N LEU A 76 7.92 11.48 7.59
CA LEU A 76 8.06 10.56 6.46
C LEU A 76 9.12 9.46 6.70
N GLU A 77 10.24 9.79 7.33
CA GLU A 77 11.34 8.82 7.52
C GLU A 77 10.92 7.64 8.39
N GLU A 78 10.20 7.89 9.50
CA GLU A 78 9.71 6.81 10.35
C GLU A 78 8.62 5.99 9.63
N ALA A 79 7.77 6.64 8.84
CA ALA A 79 6.79 5.94 8.00
C ALA A 79 7.47 5.01 6.99
N LEU A 80 8.50 5.48 6.29
CA LEU A 80 9.27 4.68 5.33
C LEU A 80 9.95 3.48 6.00
N GLU A 81 10.52 3.68 7.20
CA GLU A 81 11.14 2.58 7.94
C GLU A 81 10.10 1.54 8.38
N HIS A 82 8.93 1.98 8.85
CA HIS A 82 7.84 1.07 9.18
C HIS A 82 7.39 0.25 7.96
N ILE A 83 7.14 0.91 6.84
CA ILE A 83 6.77 0.24 5.59
C ILE A 83 7.85 -0.75 5.16
N ARG A 84 9.13 -0.38 5.26
CA ARG A 84 10.25 -1.27 4.92
C ARG A 84 10.27 -2.56 5.74
N LEU A 85 9.85 -2.49 7.02
CA LEU A 85 9.86 -3.63 7.93
C LEU A 85 8.64 -4.54 7.79
N TYR A 86 7.46 -3.96 7.57
CA TYR A 86 6.19 -4.69 7.73
C TYR A 86 5.36 -4.83 6.46
N SER A 87 5.67 -4.07 5.39
CA SER A 87 4.90 -4.13 4.16
C SER A 87 4.97 -5.49 3.46
N THR A 88 3.85 -5.93 2.91
CA THR A 88 3.78 -7.05 1.97
C THR A 88 4.33 -6.70 0.58
N GLN A 89 4.71 -5.43 0.36
CA GLN A 89 5.15 -4.88 -0.93
C GLN A 89 4.07 -4.91 -2.02
N HIS A 90 2.81 -4.98 -1.62
CA HIS A 90 1.69 -5.02 -2.57
C HIS A 90 1.27 -3.60 -2.98
N SER A 91 0.71 -2.84 -2.07
CA SER A 91 0.17 -1.49 -2.34
C SER A 91 0.37 -0.58 -1.14
N GLU A 92 1.04 0.53 -1.37
CA GLU A 92 1.29 1.55 -0.36
C GLU A 92 0.80 2.91 -0.84
N GLY A 93 0.42 3.79 0.08
CA GLY A 93 -0.07 5.10 -0.30
C GLY A 93 0.20 6.18 0.73
N ILE A 94 0.41 7.39 0.25
CA ILE A 94 0.52 8.59 1.06
C ILE A 94 -0.62 9.55 0.75
N VAL A 95 -1.13 10.20 1.80
CA VAL A 95 -2.07 11.32 1.69
C VAL A 95 -1.36 12.56 2.21
N THR A 96 -1.02 13.48 1.32
CA THR A 96 -0.31 14.72 1.65
C THR A 96 -0.58 15.80 0.60
N GLU A 97 -0.54 17.06 1.02
CA GLU A 97 -0.51 18.23 0.12
C GLU A 97 0.94 18.62 -0.25
N ASP A 98 1.93 18.09 0.46
CA ASP A 98 3.34 18.34 0.17
C ASP A 98 3.80 17.47 -1.00
N ARG A 99 4.10 18.14 -2.12
CA ARG A 99 4.54 17.46 -3.34
C ARG A 99 5.94 16.86 -3.24
N GLU A 100 6.81 17.48 -2.49
CA GLU A 100 8.18 16.98 -2.32
C GLU A 100 8.19 15.69 -1.50
N GLU A 101 7.43 15.66 -0.41
CA GLU A 101 7.24 14.43 0.39
C GLU A 101 6.53 13.34 -0.43
N ALA A 102 5.51 13.70 -1.21
CA ALA A 102 4.83 12.76 -2.08
C ALA A 102 5.79 12.09 -3.08
N GLU A 103 6.61 12.89 -3.78
CA GLU A 103 7.59 12.37 -4.74
C GLU A 103 8.65 11.50 -4.06
N ARG A 104 9.12 11.90 -2.87
CA ARG A 104 10.05 11.07 -2.09
C ARG A 104 9.43 9.73 -1.70
N PHE A 105 8.18 9.74 -1.22
CA PHE A 105 7.44 8.52 -0.91
C PHE A 105 7.32 7.60 -2.13
N LEU A 106 6.85 8.14 -3.26
CA LEU A 106 6.69 7.38 -4.51
C LEU A 106 8.00 6.76 -5.02
N GLN A 107 9.14 7.40 -4.77
CA GLN A 107 10.45 6.92 -5.20
C GLN A 107 11.07 5.91 -4.23
N LEU A 108 10.85 6.06 -2.93
CA LEU A 108 11.56 5.29 -1.90
C LEU A 108 10.80 4.03 -1.46
N VAL A 109 9.47 4.03 -1.58
CA VAL A 109 8.67 2.86 -1.20
C VAL A 109 8.79 1.77 -2.24
N ASP A 110 9.21 0.59 -1.80
CA ASP A 110 9.38 -0.59 -2.64
C ASP A 110 8.13 -1.49 -2.58
N ALA A 111 7.06 -1.04 -3.21
CA ALA A 111 5.84 -1.83 -3.40
C ALA A 111 5.50 -1.98 -4.88
N ALA A 112 4.64 -2.95 -5.22
CA ALA A 112 4.20 -3.19 -6.60
C ALA A 112 3.36 -2.03 -7.14
N ALA A 113 2.62 -1.34 -6.27
CA ALA A 113 1.88 -0.12 -6.59
C ALA A 113 2.03 0.89 -5.46
N VAL A 114 2.38 2.12 -5.79
CA VAL A 114 2.57 3.22 -4.83
C VAL A 114 1.69 4.39 -5.24
N TYR A 115 0.95 4.96 -4.29
CA TYR A 115 -0.09 5.94 -4.53
C TYR A 115 0.16 7.26 -3.79
N HIS A 116 -0.18 8.35 -4.43
CA HIS A 116 -0.32 9.66 -3.81
C HIS A 116 -1.76 10.15 -3.97
N ASN A 117 -2.42 10.47 -2.84
CA ASN A 117 -3.80 10.98 -2.79
C ASN A 117 -4.81 10.13 -3.58
N ALA A 118 -4.62 8.83 -3.61
CA ALA A 118 -5.53 7.90 -4.29
C ALA A 118 -5.76 6.65 -3.45
N SER A 119 -6.88 5.99 -3.68
CA SER A 119 -7.24 4.75 -2.98
C SER A 119 -6.36 3.59 -3.46
N LEU A 120 -5.86 2.77 -2.53
CA LEU A 120 -5.16 1.51 -2.83
C LEU A 120 -6.05 0.54 -3.62
N ARG A 121 -7.37 0.70 -3.53
CA ARG A 121 -8.35 -0.10 -4.28
C ARG A 121 -8.20 -0.02 -5.79
N PHE A 122 -7.44 0.94 -6.31
CA PHE A 122 -7.10 1.01 -7.73
C PHE A 122 -6.10 -0.05 -8.17
N THR A 123 -5.39 -0.76 -7.28
CA THR A 123 -4.52 -1.88 -7.66
C THR A 123 -5.39 -3.07 -8.10
N ASP A 124 -5.72 -3.08 -9.37
CA ASP A 124 -6.58 -4.07 -10.01
C ASP A 124 -6.29 -4.08 -11.50
N GLY A 125 -6.08 -5.26 -12.09
CA GLY A 125 -5.70 -5.40 -13.49
C GLY A 125 -6.76 -4.89 -14.47
N GLY A 126 -8.04 -4.99 -14.12
CA GLY A 126 -9.13 -4.41 -14.91
C GLY A 126 -9.12 -2.88 -14.86
N VAL A 127 -8.88 -2.30 -13.69
CA VAL A 127 -8.79 -0.84 -13.48
C VAL A 127 -7.54 -0.29 -14.18
N PHE A 128 -6.41 -1.01 -14.16
CA PHE A 128 -5.19 -0.63 -14.86
C PHE A 128 -5.27 -0.80 -16.39
N GLY A 129 -6.37 -1.36 -16.88
CA GLY A 129 -6.58 -1.52 -18.34
C GLY A 129 -5.93 -2.76 -18.94
N PHE A 130 -5.53 -3.76 -18.13
CA PHE A 130 -4.93 -5.00 -18.62
C PHE A 130 -5.98 -6.05 -19.09
N GLY A 131 -7.26 -5.66 -19.11
CA GLY A 131 -8.37 -6.50 -19.58
C GLY A 131 -8.82 -7.58 -18.59
N GLY A 132 -7.98 -7.97 -17.68
CA GLY A 132 -8.25 -8.96 -16.63
C GLY A 132 -7.06 -9.07 -15.69
N GLU A 133 -7.23 -9.84 -14.62
CA GLU A 133 -6.18 -10.09 -13.64
C GLU A 133 -6.16 -11.57 -13.26
N LEU A 134 -5.00 -12.18 -13.33
CA LEU A 134 -4.73 -13.52 -12.81
C LEU A 134 -4.23 -13.50 -11.37
N GLY A 135 -3.66 -12.39 -10.97
CA GLY A 135 -3.13 -12.12 -9.66
C GLY A 135 -2.27 -10.88 -9.65
N ILE A 136 -1.77 -10.52 -8.47
CA ILE A 136 -0.86 -9.40 -8.27
C ILE A 136 0.43 -9.94 -7.67
N SER A 137 1.55 -9.74 -8.36
CA SER A 137 2.86 -10.18 -7.91
C SER A 137 3.59 -9.07 -7.17
N THR A 138 4.12 -9.37 -6.00
CA THR A 138 4.96 -8.45 -5.22
C THR A 138 6.46 -8.67 -5.45
N GLN A 139 6.84 -9.71 -6.20
CA GLN A 139 8.24 -10.05 -6.47
C GLN A 139 8.93 -9.01 -7.36
N LYS A 140 10.26 -8.93 -7.27
CA LYS A 140 11.08 -8.00 -8.10
C LYS A 140 11.48 -8.55 -9.46
N LEU A 141 11.30 -9.83 -9.69
CA LEU A 141 11.35 -10.41 -11.04
C LEU A 141 10.00 -10.15 -11.70
N HIS A 142 10.01 -9.93 -13.02
CA HIS A 142 8.74 -9.75 -13.70
C HIS A 142 7.97 -11.10 -13.85
N ALA A 143 6.63 -11.09 -13.85
CA ALA A 143 5.90 -9.83 -13.78
C ALA A 143 5.80 -9.34 -12.33
N ARG A 144 5.75 -8.02 -12.12
CA ARG A 144 5.45 -7.39 -10.83
C ARG A 144 4.17 -6.55 -10.96
N GLY A 145 3.37 -6.46 -9.90
CA GLY A 145 2.07 -5.80 -9.92
C GLY A 145 0.96 -6.66 -10.51
N PRO A 146 -0.16 -6.07 -10.92
CA PRO A 146 -1.27 -6.78 -11.55
C PRO A 146 -0.83 -7.47 -12.85
N MET A 147 -1.14 -8.77 -12.97
CA MET A 147 -0.76 -9.61 -14.11
C MET A 147 -1.98 -9.92 -14.97
N GLY A 148 -2.01 -9.33 -16.14
CA GLY A 148 -2.96 -9.67 -17.21
C GLY A 148 -2.41 -10.73 -18.17
N VAL A 149 -3.06 -10.90 -19.33
CA VAL A 149 -2.70 -11.89 -20.36
C VAL A 149 -1.27 -11.70 -20.86
N GLU A 150 -0.80 -10.47 -21.00
CA GLU A 150 0.55 -10.16 -21.48
C GLU A 150 1.66 -10.69 -20.57
N ALA A 151 1.39 -10.76 -19.26
CA ALA A 151 2.35 -11.32 -18.31
C ALA A 151 2.52 -12.84 -18.39
N LEU A 152 1.63 -13.52 -19.09
CA LEU A 152 1.63 -14.99 -19.27
C LEU A 152 2.24 -15.47 -20.58
N VAL A 153 2.58 -14.55 -21.46
CA VAL A 153 3.12 -14.89 -22.79
C VAL A 153 4.58 -14.44 -22.90
N SER A 154 5.29 -15.05 -23.81
CA SER A 154 6.60 -14.62 -24.22
C SER A 154 6.57 -14.17 -25.68
N TYR A 155 7.56 -13.44 -26.09
CA TYR A 155 7.70 -12.96 -27.46
C TYR A 155 8.96 -13.52 -28.12
N LYS A 156 8.97 -13.52 -29.47
CA LYS A 156 10.15 -13.76 -30.28
C LYS A 156 10.33 -12.68 -31.34
N TYR A 157 11.55 -12.35 -31.61
CA TYR A 157 11.87 -11.44 -32.72
C TYR A 157 11.86 -12.23 -34.03
N ARG A 158 11.22 -11.70 -35.07
CA ARG A 158 11.33 -12.15 -36.44
C ARG A 158 12.12 -11.11 -37.20
N VAL A 159 13.32 -11.46 -37.63
CA VAL A 159 14.22 -10.54 -38.33
C VAL A 159 14.28 -10.96 -39.78
N TYR A 160 13.96 -10.03 -40.64
CA TYR A 160 14.03 -10.23 -42.12
C TYR A 160 15.23 -9.46 -42.64
N GLY A 161 16.08 -10.12 -43.39
CA GLY A 161 17.26 -9.51 -43.98
C GLY A 161 17.37 -9.89 -45.48
N ASP A 162 18.21 -9.13 -46.17
CA ASP A 162 18.56 -9.34 -47.61
C ASP A 162 20.10 -9.43 -47.74
N GLY A 163 20.70 -10.30 -46.95
CA GLY A 163 22.13 -10.55 -46.99
C GLY A 163 23.02 -9.56 -46.25
N GLN A 164 22.43 -8.67 -45.41
CA GLN A 164 23.21 -7.74 -44.61
C GLN A 164 24.12 -8.46 -43.62
N ILE A 165 25.36 -8.01 -43.53
CA ILE A 165 26.35 -8.48 -42.56
C ILE A 165 26.60 -7.41 -41.50
N ARG A 166 26.92 -7.81 -40.28
CA ARG A 166 27.40 -6.90 -39.26
C ARG A 166 28.91 -6.69 -39.48
N SER A 167 29.31 -5.46 -39.78
CA SER A 167 30.71 -5.08 -39.72
C SER A 167 31.18 -4.97 -38.30
N SER A 168 32.32 -5.51 -37.97
CA SER A 168 32.95 -5.43 -36.64
C SER A 168 33.38 -4.02 -36.31
#